data_2623f49032808044cf23f6ed417b71e0
#
_entry.id   2623f49032808044cf23f6ed417b71e0
#
_cell.length_a   1.000
_cell.length_b   1.000
_cell.length_c   1.000
_cell.angle_alpha   90.00
_cell.angle_beta   90.00
_cell.angle_gamma   90.00
#
_symmetry.space_group_name_H-M   'P 1'
#
loop_
_entity.id
_entity.type
_entity.pdbx_description
1 polymer ?
#
loop_
_entity_poly.entity_id
_entity_poly.type
_entity_poly.pdbx_seq_one_letter_code
_entity_poly.pdbx_strand_id
1 'polypeptide(L)'
;MSTHRNDRTLFKGGAVVTMDPRIPNLPIGDVLVEGGRVAAVGPNLQADDAEVIDAAGSIVMPGLIDAHHHMWLGVMRRMMPDVDDLFAYIDVVAETLGAHYRPRDMYLSTRLTAVASLDAGVTTIIDACHSSRSPEHTDAALDALDDSGIRALHMVGAAMDKKAPTAHLPGDLKRLAENWNQGAGLVRVGLFGQFNLDWWRVARGLDMRILTEFIGDLATMGPEFAAPGVLGPHNIFNHCTRIPEETWKLFGAAGVNVTVNPRSDALFGFDDDSFAYQRAVEHGLTPAIGIDLDTAFGSDLFGEMHALFGQQRSAMRNRRFRGEAGVPAPISVDAVLKAATVNGARAAGLESEIGALTPGKQADIIMVRTNGVAVFPVTNAIGTIVQAVERSDVDTVMVAEIGRAHV
;
A
#
# COMPACT_ATOMS: atom_id res chain seq x y z
N MET A 1 20.17 -20.72 24.67
CA MET A 1 21.36 -19.86 24.50
C MET A 1 20.85 -18.61 23.79
N SER A 2 20.73 -17.50 24.52
CA SER A 2 20.35 -16.22 23.94
C SER A 2 21.56 -15.72 23.15
N THR A 3 21.50 -15.86 21.83
CA THR A 3 22.40 -15.09 20.96
C THR A 3 21.95 -13.65 21.10
N HIS A 4 22.75 -12.79 21.70
CA HIS A 4 22.59 -11.33 21.59
C HIS A 4 22.54 -11.02 20.11
N ARG A 5 21.36 -10.84 19.52
CA ARG A 5 21.21 -10.17 18.24
C ARG A 5 21.79 -8.78 18.44
N ASN A 6 22.71 -8.42 17.59
CA ASN A 6 23.25 -7.08 17.58
C ASN A 6 22.12 -6.16 17.13
N ASP A 7 21.63 -5.26 18.01
CA ASP A 7 20.48 -4.38 17.73
C ASP A 7 20.85 -3.28 16.70
N ARG A 8 22.00 -3.42 16.05
CA ARG A 8 22.53 -2.45 15.09
C ARG A 8 22.87 -3.11 13.76
N THR A 9 22.37 -2.51 12.68
CA THR A 9 22.66 -2.94 11.30
C THR A 9 23.12 -1.73 10.48
N LEU A 10 24.22 -1.89 9.72
CA LEU A 10 24.75 -0.87 8.83
C LEU A 10 24.66 -1.34 7.37
N PHE A 11 23.77 -0.74 6.58
CA PHE A 11 23.81 -0.85 5.12
C PHE A 11 24.89 0.06 4.61
N LYS A 12 25.94 -0.48 3.97
CA LYS A 12 27.16 0.25 3.68
C LYS A 12 27.48 0.34 2.19
N GLY A 13 27.72 1.57 1.71
CA GLY A 13 28.31 1.82 0.40
C GLY A 13 27.35 1.75 -0.79
N GLY A 14 26.05 1.73 -0.55
CA GLY A 14 25.01 1.74 -1.60
C GLY A 14 24.62 3.14 -2.07
N ALA A 15 23.90 3.23 -3.17
CA ALA A 15 23.12 4.43 -3.46
C ALA A 15 21.95 4.51 -2.47
N VAL A 16 21.69 5.68 -1.86
CA VAL A 16 20.62 5.84 -0.87
C VAL A 16 19.55 6.76 -1.41
N VAL A 17 18.32 6.28 -1.51
CA VAL A 17 17.13 7.07 -1.84
C VAL A 17 16.33 7.26 -0.55
N THR A 18 16.33 8.48 -0.01
CA THR A 18 15.82 8.74 1.34
C THR A 18 14.31 8.93 1.42
N MET A 19 13.72 9.45 0.36
CA MET A 19 12.32 9.94 0.32
C MET A 19 12.00 11.02 1.37
N ASP A 20 12.97 11.54 2.09
CA ASP A 20 12.83 12.70 2.97
C ASP A 20 13.33 13.97 2.26
N PRO A 21 12.48 15.00 2.05
CA PRO A 21 12.88 16.21 1.34
C PRO A 21 13.97 17.02 2.05
N ARG A 22 14.25 16.74 3.32
CA ARG A 22 15.29 17.40 4.12
C ARG A 22 16.64 16.70 4.04
N ILE A 23 16.67 15.43 3.59
CA ILE A 23 17.88 14.61 3.49
C ILE A 23 18.08 14.26 2.01
N PRO A 24 19.15 14.75 1.37
CA PRO A 24 19.37 14.46 -0.05
C PRO A 24 19.61 12.98 -0.28
N ASN A 25 19.25 12.50 -1.46
CA ASN A 25 19.67 11.18 -1.92
C ASN A 25 21.20 11.17 -2.09
N LEU A 26 21.81 10.03 -1.77
CA LEU A 26 23.27 9.87 -1.83
C LEU A 26 23.64 8.91 -2.97
N PRO A 27 24.53 9.29 -3.89
CA PRO A 27 25.01 8.35 -4.92
C PRO A 27 25.83 7.21 -4.31
N ILE A 28 26.51 7.45 -3.20
CA ILE A 28 27.15 6.47 -2.33
C ILE A 28 26.95 6.96 -0.89
N GLY A 29 26.36 6.11 -0.06
CA GLY A 29 26.07 6.42 1.33
C GLY A 29 25.77 5.18 2.14
N ASP A 30 25.50 5.41 3.40
CA ASP A 30 25.24 4.38 4.39
C ASP A 30 23.92 4.69 5.13
N VAL A 31 23.27 3.63 5.62
CA VAL A 31 22.09 3.72 6.50
C VAL A 31 22.38 2.89 7.74
N LEU A 32 22.39 3.53 8.90
CA LEU A 32 22.51 2.87 10.19
C LEU A 32 21.13 2.67 10.81
N VAL A 33 20.87 1.45 11.23
CA VAL A 33 19.65 1.06 11.98
C VAL A 33 20.05 0.69 13.39
N GLU A 34 19.31 1.17 14.39
CA GLU A 34 19.46 0.84 15.81
C GLU A 34 18.07 0.67 16.43
N GLY A 35 17.85 -0.42 17.16
CA GLY A 35 16.58 -0.68 17.83
C GLY A 35 15.36 -0.58 16.90
N GLY A 36 15.47 -1.15 15.68
CA GLY A 36 14.41 -1.12 14.66
C GLY A 36 14.11 0.24 14.03
N ARG A 37 14.98 1.21 14.25
CA ARG A 37 14.82 2.56 13.71
C ARG A 37 16.01 3.00 12.90
N VAL A 38 15.76 3.83 11.90
CA VAL A 38 16.82 4.56 11.22
C VAL A 38 17.50 5.47 12.22
N ALA A 39 18.76 5.20 12.54
CA ALA A 39 19.57 6.02 13.45
C ALA A 39 20.28 7.15 12.71
N ALA A 40 20.87 6.84 11.55
CA ALA A 40 21.57 7.81 10.73
C ALA A 40 21.53 7.45 9.25
N VAL A 41 21.61 8.48 8.38
CA VAL A 41 21.81 8.37 6.93
C VAL A 41 22.91 9.35 6.55
N GLY A 42 23.96 8.88 5.89
CA GLY A 42 25.08 9.74 5.51
C GLY A 42 26.22 8.98 4.85
N PRO A 43 27.23 9.68 4.35
CA PRO A 43 28.43 9.01 3.82
C PRO A 43 29.37 8.58 4.95
N ASN A 44 30.03 7.43 4.79
CA ASN A 44 31.09 6.93 5.67
C ASN A 44 30.72 6.84 7.16
N LEU A 45 29.52 6.34 7.47
CA LEU A 45 29.10 6.09 8.85
C LEU A 45 30.02 5.04 9.51
N GLN A 46 30.33 5.25 10.79
CA GLN A 46 31.13 4.33 11.60
C GLN A 46 30.21 3.65 12.63
N ALA A 47 30.22 2.35 12.64
CA ALA A 47 29.44 1.53 13.58
C ALA A 47 30.16 0.18 13.74
N ASP A 48 31.28 0.19 14.49
CA ASP A 48 32.19 -0.96 14.61
C ASP A 48 31.54 -2.21 15.22
N ASP A 49 30.46 -2.01 15.96
CA ASP A 49 29.65 -3.04 16.61
C ASP A 49 28.38 -3.43 15.84
N ALA A 50 28.12 -2.82 14.66
CA ALA A 50 26.95 -3.15 13.85
C ALA A 50 27.19 -4.36 12.97
N GLU A 51 26.13 -5.11 12.67
CA GLU A 51 26.12 -6.06 11.57
C GLU A 51 26.19 -5.29 10.25
N VAL A 52 27.19 -5.53 9.42
CA VAL A 52 27.37 -4.83 8.15
C VAL A 52 26.72 -5.62 7.01
N ILE A 53 25.80 -4.95 6.30
CA ILE A 53 25.27 -5.41 5.01
C ILE A 53 26.00 -4.63 3.92
N ASP A 54 26.72 -5.32 3.05
CA ASP A 54 27.34 -4.71 1.88
C ASP A 54 26.27 -4.30 0.87
N ALA A 55 26.09 -2.99 0.68
CA ALA A 55 25.15 -2.40 -0.27
C ALA A 55 25.83 -1.91 -1.56
N ALA A 56 27.13 -2.19 -1.75
CA ALA A 56 27.82 -1.79 -2.97
C ALA A 56 27.14 -2.37 -4.22
N GLY A 57 26.88 -1.53 -5.23
CA GLY A 57 26.14 -1.94 -6.43
C GLY A 57 24.64 -2.18 -6.20
N SER A 58 24.10 -1.61 -5.13
CA SER A 58 22.68 -1.67 -4.80
C SER A 58 22.10 -0.29 -4.48
N ILE A 59 20.77 -0.18 -4.47
CA ILE A 59 20.06 0.98 -3.94
C ILE A 59 19.40 0.58 -2.62
N VAL A 60 19.62 1.37 -1.57
CA VAL A 60 18.94 1.28 -0.27
C VAL A 60 17.85 2.33 -0.22
N MET A 61 16.61 1.95 0.05
CA MET A 61 15.46 2.83 0.04
C MET A 61 14.41 2.40 1.08
N PRO A 62 13.42 3.27 1.40
CA PRO A 62 12.28 2.85 2.20
C PRO A 62 11.57 1.67 1.55
N GLY A 63 11.03 0.78 2.35
CA GLY A 63 10.17 -0.29 1.88
C GLY A 63 8.95 0.24 1.13
N LEU A 64 8.52 -0.50 0.12
CA LEU A 64 7.33 -0.16 -0.66
C LEU A 64 6.07 -0.35 0.19
N ILE A 65 5.06 0.48 -0.06
CA ILE A 65 3.79 0.48 0.66
C ILE A 65 2.66 0.25 -0.33
N ASP A 66 2.07 -0.93 -0.25
CA ASP A 66 0.87 -1.30 -1.00
C ASP A 66 -0.36 -0.70 -0.31
N ALA A 67 -0.92 0.34 -0.92
CA ALA A 67 -1.97 1.12 -0.29
C ALA A 67 -3.39 0.56 -0.48
N HIS A 68 -3.53 -0.55 -1.19
CA HIS A 68 -4.78 -1.29 -1.33
C HIS A 68 -4.55 -2.69 -1.88
N HIS A 69 -4.93 -3.71 -1.12
CA HIS A 69 -4.83 -5.10 -1.54
C HIS A 69 -5.88 -5.96 -0.85
N HIS A 70 -6.48 -6.89 -1.57
CA HIS A 70 -7.38 -7.90 -1.01
C HIS A 70 -6.60 -9.18 -0.70
N MET A 71 -5.89 -9.22 0.43
CA MET A 71 -4.97 -10.32 0.76
C MET A 71 -5.66 -11.68 0.92
N TRP A 72 -6.96 -11.69 1.24
CA TRP A 72 -7.75 -12.91 1.31
C TRP A 72 -7.89 -13.64 -0.03
N LEU A 73 -7.49 -13.02 -1.15
CA LEU A 73 -7.46 -13.62 -2.48
C LEU A 73 -6.22 -14.48 -2.76
N GLY A 74 -5.26 -14.56 -1.85
CA GLY A 74 -3.96 -15.18 -2.08
C GLY A 74 -4.00 -16.61 -2.63
N VAL A 75 -4.93 -17.47 -2.20
CA VAL A 75 -5.07 -18.83 -2.76
C VAL A 75 -5.80 -18.86 -4.11
N MET A 76 -6.39 -17.75 -4.54
CA MET A 76 -7.05 -17.59 -5.84
C MET A 76 -6.16 -16.93 -6.89
N ARG A 77 -4.85 -16.92 -6.68
CA ARG A 77 -3.88 -16.24 -7.55
C ARG A 77 -4.02 -16.64 -9.01
N ARG A 78 -4.13 -15.64 -9.87
CA ARG A 78 -4.15 -15.75 -11.35
C ARG A 78 -5.24 -16.67 -11.90
N MET A 79 -6.35 -16.82 -11.13
CA MET A 79 -7.50 -17.60 -11.60
C MET A 79 -8.31 -16.87 -12.67
N MET A 80 -8.27 -15.54 -12.68
CA MET A 80 -9.05 -14.70 -13.61
C MET A 80 -8.16 -13.64 -14.28
N PRO A 81 -7.16 -14.03 -15.08
CA PRO A 81 -6.19 -13.08 -15.64
C PRO A 81 -6.80 -12.15 -16.70
N ASP A 82 -7.89 -12.57 -17.35
CA ASP A 82 -8.56 -11.86 -18.44
C ASP A 82 -9.96 -11.35 -18.03
N VAL A 83 -10.21 -11.19 -16.74
CA VAL A 83 -11.50 -10.67 -16.26
C VAL A 83 -11.66 -9.20 -16.65
N ASP A 84 -12.80 -8.85 -17.23
CA ASP A 84 -13.18 -7.49 -17.65
C ASP A 84 -14.55 -7.06 -17.12
N ASP A 85 -15.26 -7.96 -16.44
CA ASP A 85 -16.57 -7.72 -15.82
C ASP A 85 -16.49 -7.87 -14.31
N LEU A 86 -16.69 -6.77 -13.58
CA LEU A 86 -16.65 -6.75 -12.13
C LEU A 86 -17.71 -7.65 -11.48
N PHE A 87 -18.91 -7.74 -12.08
CA PHE A 87 -19.97 -8.57 -11.52
C PHE A 87 -19.68 -10.06 -11.71
N ALA A 88 -19.11 -10.45 -12.86
CA ALA A 88 -18.61 -11.80 -13.09
C ALA A 88 -17.46 -12.15 -12.11
N TYR A 89 -16.58 -11.20 -11.84
CA TYR A 89 -15.54 -11.36 -10.83
C TYR A 89 -16.13 -11.59 -9.43
N ILE A 90 -17.08 -10.74 -8.99
CA ILE A 90 -17.71 -10.87 -7.68
C ILE A 90 -18.45 -12.21 -7.55
N ASP A 91 -19.15 -12.65 -8.59
CA ASP A 91 -19.87 -13.94 -8.58
C ASP A 91 -18.93 -15.13 -8.36
N VAL A 92 -17.80 -15.15 -9.07
CA VAL A 92 -16.81 -16.22 -8.91
C VAL A 92 -16.09 -16.13 -7.57
N VAL A 93 -15.55 -14.97 -7.24
CA VAL A 93 -14.60 -14.80 -6.13
C VAL A 93 -15.32 -14.73 -4.79
N ALA A 94 -16.40 -13.95 -4.68
CA ALA A 94 -17.10 -13.78 -3.41
C ALA A 94 -18.25 -14.76 -3.23
N GLU A 95 -19.18 -14.83 -4.20
CA GLU A 95 -20.41 -15.62 -4.08
C GLU A 95 -20.15 -17.13 -4.20
N THR A 96 -19.17 -17.54 -5.04
CA THR A 96 -18.89 -18.97 -5.28
C THR A 96 -17.75 -19.48 -4.39
N LEU A 97 -16.57 -18.87 -4.43
CA LEU A 97 -15.40 -19.38 -3.73
C LEU A 97 -15.29 -18.85 -2.29
N GLY A 98 -15.34 -17.54 -2.12
CA GLY A 98 -15.23 -16.88 -0.81
C GLY A 98 -16.33 -17.30 0.17
N ALA A 99 -17.54 -17.60 -0.34
CA ALA A 99 -18.64 -18.09 0.45
C ALA A 99 -18.33 -19.43 1.20
N HIS A 100 -17.31 -20.17 0.76
CA HIS A 100 -16.88 -21.43 1.36
C HIS A 100 -15.62 -21.33 2.20
N TYR A 101 -15.04 -20.12 2.33
CA TYR A 101 -13.86 -19.92 3.14
C TYR A 101 -14.11 -20.27 4.61
N ARG A 102 -13.18 -21.01 5.17
CA ARG A 102 -13.06 -21.26 6.61
C ARG A 102 -12.02 -20.29 7.20
N PRO A 103 -11.95 -20.09 8.50
CA PRO A 103 -10.89 -19.30 9.13
C PRO A 103 -9.47 -19.73 8.69
N ARG A 104 -9.23 -21.03 8.53
CA ARG A 104 -7.94 -21.54 8.02
C ARG A 104 -7.64 -21.08 6.60
N ASP A 105 -8.65 -20.96 5.73
CA ASP A 105 -8.46 -20.52 4.35
C ASP A 105 -8.13 -19.02 4.31
N MET A 106 -8.74 -18.22 5.19
CA MET A 106 -8.37 -16.82 5.42
C MET A 106 -6.92 -16.70 5.85
N TYR A 107 -6.49 -17.46 6.87
CA TYR A 107 -5.10 -17.47 7.32
C TYR A 107 -4.13 -17.81 6.19
N LEU A 108 -4.38 -18.89 5.44
CA LEU A 108 -3.47 -19.32 4.37
C LEU A 108 -3.40 -18.32 3.22
N SER A 109 -4.53 -17.75 2.81
CA SER A 109 -4.59 -16.72 1.76
C SER A 109 -3.82 -15.47 2.16
N THR A 110 -4.13 -14.92 3.32
CA THR A 110 -3.50 -13.69 3.83
C THR A 110 -2.00 -13.89 4.01
N ARG A 111 -1.58 -15.02 4.61
CA ARG A 111 -0.16 -15.33 4.80
C ARG A 111 0.58 -15.49 3.47
N LEU A 112 -0.03 -16.16 2.48
CA LEU A 112 0.59 -16.35 1.17
C LEU A 112 0.83 -15.01 0.46
N THR A 113 -0.15 -14.11 0.50
CA THR A 113 0.01 -12.75 -0.06
C THR A 113 1.04 -11.95 0.72
N ALA A 114 1.03 -11.99 2.06
CA ALA A 114 2.00 -11.29 2.89
C ALA A 114 3.45 -11.69 2.57
N VAL A 115 3.71 -13.00 2.51
CA VAL A 115 5.06 -13.52 2.20
C VAL A 115 5.49 -13.12 0.78
N ALA A 116 4.58 -13.18 -0.20
CA ALA A 116 4.91 -12.79 -1.57
C ALA A 116 5.13 -11.27 -1.73
N SER A 117 4.44 -10.46 -0.93
CA SER A 117 4.60 -9.02 -0.90
C SER A 117 5.94 -8.64 -0.27
N LEU A 118 6.33 -9.29 0.84
CA LEU A 118 7.66 -9.12 1.43
C LEU A 118 8.76 -9.49 0.44
N ASP A 119 8.64 -10.63 -0.24
CA ASP A 119 9.57 -11.08 -1.28
C ASP A 119 9.67 -10.09 -2.47
N ALA A 120 8.65 -9.26 -2.68
CA ALA A 120 8.63 -8.18 -3.68
C ALA A 120 9.02 -6.79 -3.11
N GLY A 121 9.54 -6.70 -1.89
CA GLY A 121 9.95 -5.44 -1.29
C GLY A 121 8.83 -4.59 -0.69
N VAL A 122 7.61 -5.12 -0.59
CA VAL A 122 6.50 -4.44 0.10
C VAL A 122 6.62 -4.72 1.59
N THR A 123 6.85 -3.68 2.38
CA THR A 123 7.00 -3.78 3.85
C THR A 123 5.71 -3.46 4.59
N THR A 124 4.79 -2.74 3.94
CA THR A 124 3.51 -2.30 4.54
C THR A 124 2.37 -2.49 3.56
N ILE A 125 1.23 -3.01 4.04
CA ILE A 125 0.00 -3.20 3.25
C ILE A 125 -1.20 -2.57 3.95
N ILE A 126 -2.07 -1.91 3.18
CA ILE A 126 -3.46 -1.64 3.56
C ILE A 126 -4.30 -2.78 2.99
N ASP A 127 -4.64 -3.76 3.85
CA ASP A 127 -5.38 -4.96 3.48
C ASP A 127 -6.89 -4.69 3.52
N ALA A 128 -7.51 -4.56 2.37
CA ALA A 128 -8.95 -4.33 2.20
C ALA A 128 -9.72 -5.67 2.29
N CYS A 129 -10.07 -6.08 3.50
CA CYS A 129 -10.70 -7.36 3.75
C CYS A 129 -12.23 -7.26 3.78
N HIS A 130 -12.88 -7.47 2.64
CA HIS A 130 -14.35 -7.63 2.55
C HIS A 130 -14.76 -9.12 2.58
N SER A 131 -14.15 -9.89 3.47
CA SER A 131 -14.46 -11.31 3.69
C SER A 131 -14.46 -11.70 5.17
N SER A 132 -14.71 -10.74 6.08
CA SER A 132 -14.84 -11.00 7.52
C SER A 132 -16.22 -11.61 7.81
N ARG A 133 -16.36 -12.91 7.55
CA ARG A 133 -17.62 -13.66 7.68
C ARG A 133 -18.01 -13.92 9.13
N SER A 134 -17.03 -13.99 10.03
CA SER A 134 -17.21 -14.11 11.48
C SER A 134 -15.97 -13.58 12.20
N PRO A 135 -16.01 -13.37 13.53
CA PRO A 135 -14.83 -12.98 14.30
C PRO A 135 -13.62 -13.92 14.05
N GLU A 136 -13.84 -15.24 13.94
CA GLU A 136 -12.77 -16.22 13.73
C GLU A 136 -12.10 -16.09 12.36
N HIS A 137 -12.83 -15.61 11.33
CA HIS A 137 -12.24 -15.33 10.02
C HIS A 137 -11.34 -14.09 10.08
N THR A 138 -11.78 -13.06 10.79
CA THR A 138 -11.00 -11.85 11.02
C THR A 138 -9.74 -12.15 11.84
N ASP A 139 -9.89 -12.89 12.95
CA ASP A 139 -8.77 -13.27 13.81
C ASP A 139 -7.73 -14.09 13.03
N ALA A 140 -8.18 -15.03 12.20
CA ALA A 140 -7.28 -15.84 11.37
C ALA A 140 -6.49 -15.00 10.33
N ALA A 141 -7.09 -13.97 9.76
CA ALA A 141 -6.38 -13.03 8.88
C ALA A 141 -5.34 -12.20 9.66
N LEU A 142 -5.71 -11.71 10.83
CA LEU A 142 -4.82 -10.93 11.71
C LEU A 142 -3.64 -11.77 12.21
N ASP A 143 -3.89 -13.02 12.64
CA ASP A 143 -2.84 -13.97 13.03
C ASP A 143 -1.86 -14.23 11.87
N ALA A 144 -2.36 -14.33 10.64
CA ALA A 144 -1.52 -14.54 9.46
C ALA A 144 -0.63 -13.33 9.15
N LEU A 145 -1.14 -12.12 9.35
CA LEU A 145 -0.36 -10.87 9.21
C LEU A 145 0.73 -10.78 10.26
N ASP A 146 0.40 -11.01 11.53
CA ASP A 146 1.34 -10.97 12.65
C ASP A 146 2.45 -12.02 12.47
N ASP A 147 2.07 -13.26 12.18
CA ASP A 147 2.99 -14.36 11.91
C ASP A 147 3.92 -14.11 10.71
N SER A 148 3.50 -13.32 9.73
CA SER A 148 4.31 -13.01 8.55
C SER A 148 5.41 -12.00 8.81
N GLY A 149 5.25 -11.14 9.82
CA GLY A 149 6.14 -10.02 10.12
C GLY A 149 6.00 -8.83 9.17
N ILE A 150 4.99 -8.80 8.28
CA ILE A 150 4.68 -7.63 7.47
C ILE A 150 3.97 -6.58 8.32
N ARG A 151 4.20 -5.32 8.04
CA ARG A 151 3.38 -4.26 8.62
C ARG A 151 2.05 -4.18 7.87
N ALA A 152 0.93 -4.10 8.61
CA ALA A 152 -0.38 -4.04 7.98
C ALA A 152 -1.36 -3.11 8.70
N LEU A 153 -2.20 -2.45 7.90
CA LEU A 153 -3.46 -1.87 8.33
C LEU A 153 -4.58 -2.75 7.77
N HIS A 154 -5.10 -3.67 8.58
CA HIS A 154 -6.16 -4.58 8.19
C HIS A 154 -7.52 -3.89 8.27
N MET A 155 -8.14 -3.65 7.12
CA MET A 155 -9.43 -2.98 7.00
C MET A 155 -10.55 -4.02 7.04
N VAL A 156 -11.19 -4.15 8.21
CA VAL A 156 -12.21 -5.18 8.47
C VAL A 156 -13.53 -4.77 7.84
N GLY A 157 -14.07 -5.60 6.95
CA GLY A 157 -15.34 -5.39 6.27
C GLY A 157 -16.20 -6.63 6.17
N ALA A 158 -17.49 -6.43 6.07
CA ALA A 158 -18.46 -7.50 5.86
C ALA A 158 -18.13 -8.29 4.58
N ALA A 159 -18.39 -9.60 4.60
CA ALA A 159 -18.25 -10.40 3.40
C ALA A 159 -19.23 -9.94 2.31
N MET A 160 -18.74 -9.94 1.06
CA MET A 160 -19.53 -9.46 -0.09
C MET A 160 -20.62 -10.42 -0.52
N ASP A 161 -20.54 -11.72 -0.16
CA ASP A 161 -21.57 -12.66 -0.57
C ASP A 161 -22.90 -12.41 0.16
N LYS A 162 -24.01 -12.56 -0.56
CA LYS A 162 -25.37 -12.25 -0.08
C LYS A 162 -25.84 -13.13 1.09
N LYS A 163 -25.15 -14.23 1.38
CA LYS A 163 -25.51 -15.19 2.43
C LYS A 163 -24.64 -15.01 3.68
N ALA A 164 -23.63 -14.14 3.64
CA ALA A 164 -22.73 -13.96 4.76
C ALA A 164 -23.45 -13.37 5.97
N PRO A 165 -23.27 -13.94 7.16
CA PRO A 165 -23.68 -13.29 8.39
C PRO A 165 -22.81 -12.07 8.62
N THR A 166 -23.42 -10.88 8.73
CA THR A 166 -22.70 -9.63 9.04
C THR A 166 -23.04 -9.10 10.43
N ALA A 167 -23.77 -9.87 11.22
CA ALA A 167 -24.33 -9.44 12.49
C ALA A 167 -23.27 -9.07 13.56
N HIS A 168 -22.03 -9.53 13.41
CA HIS A 168 -20.93 -9.19 14.34
C HIS A 168 -20.36 -7.78 14.09
N LEU A 169 -20.49 -7.24 12.87
CA LEU A 169 -20.04 -5.89 12.56
C LEU A 169 -21.22 -4.89 12.67
N PRO A 170 -20.98 -3.66 13.13
CA PRO A 170 -19.69 -3.10 13.55
C PRO A 170 -19.33 -3.38 15.02
N GLY A 171 -20.11 -4.19 15.74
CA GLY A 171 -19.95 -4.43 17.19
C GLY A 171 -18.56 -4.97 17.57
N ASP A 172 -17.97 -5.82 16.73
CA ASP A 172 -16.65 -6.46 16.97
C ASP A 172 -15.46 -5.48 16.82
N LEU A 173 -15.65 -4.33 16.19
CA LEU A 173 -14.58 -3.34 15.99
C LEU A 173 -13.95 -2.89 17.29
N LYS A 174 -14.73 -2.82 18.39
CA LYS A 174 -14.19 -2.45 19.70
C LYS A 174 -13.18 -3.47 20.20
N ARG A 175 -13.51 -4.76 20.16
CA ARG A 175 -12.61 -5.84 20.55
C ARG A 175 -11.31 -5.81 19.71
N LEU A 176 -11.45 -5.61 18.41
CA LEU A 176 -10.31 -5.54 17.48
C LEU A 176 -9.42 -4.33 17.78
N ALA A 177 -9.99 -3.15 18.03
CA ALA A 177 -9.23 -1.96 18.40
C ALA A 177 -8.46 -2.15 19.71
N GLU A 178 -9.11 -2.74 20.73
CA GLU A 178 -8.49 -3.02 22.02
C GLU A 178 -7.31 -3.99 21.91
N ASN A 179 -7.40 -4.99 21.01
CA ASN A 179 -6.37 -6.00 20.84
C ASN A 179 -5.23 -5.57 19.91
N TRP A 180 -5.49 -4.80 18.87
CA TRP A 180 -4.54 -4.57 17.78
C TRP A 180 -4.08 -3.11 17.62
N ASN A 181 -4.86 -2.12 18.08
CA ASN A 181 -4.48 -0.72 17.92
C ASN A 181 -3.73 -0.16 19.15
N GLN A 182 -3.43 -1.01 20.14
CA GLN A 182 -2.68 -0.63 21.32
C GLN A 182 -1.23 -1.13 21.24
N GLY A 183 -0.27 -0.25 21.53
CA GLY A 183 1.14 -0.66 21.62
C GLY A 183 1.93 -0.54 20.30
N ALA A 184 3.05 -1.26 20.24
CA ALA A 184 4.06 -1.16 19.19
C ALA A 184 3.97 -2.26 18.11
N GLY A 185 2.85 -2.98 18.01
CA GLY A 185 2.67 -4.05 17.02
C GLY A 185 2.73 -3.52 15.58
N LEU A 186 3.10 -4.40 14.65
CA LEU A 186 3.15 -4.08 13.21
C LEU A 186 1.76 -4.08 12.58
N VAL A 187 0.81 -4.81 13.15
CA VAL A 187 -0.55 -4.94 12.63
C VAL A 187 -1.48 -3.99 13.38
N ARG A 188 -2.26 -3.24 12.63
CA ARG A 188 -3.33 -2.38 13.12
C ARG A 188 -4.61 -2.68 12.37
N VAL A 189 -5.75 -2.31 12.93
CA VAL A 189 -7.07 -2.51 12.33
C VAL A 189 -7.78 -1.20 12.03
N GLY A 190 -8.52 -1.19 10.92
CA GLY A 190 -9.43 -0.14 10.50
C GLY A 190 -10.76 -0.72 10.03
N LEU A 191 -11.64 0.11 9.53
CA LEU A 191 -12.93 -0.29 8.99
C LEU A 191 -12.92 -0.24 7.46
N PHE A 192 -13.26 -1.35 6.80
CA PHE A 192 -13.73 -1.34 5.42
C PHE A 192 -15.25 -1.07 5.45
N GLY A 193 -15.60 0.20 5.32
CA GLY A 193 -16.92 0.67 5.79
C GLY A 193 -17.91 1.02 4.69
N GLN A 194 -17.51 0.96 3.42
CA GLN A 194 -18.32 1.45 2.31
C GLN A 194 -19.04 2.77 2.69
N PHE A 195 -20.15 3.13 2.07
CA PHE A 195 -20.93 4.32 2.42
C PHE A 195 -21.94 4.03 3.54
N ASN A 196 -21.45 3.64 4.73
CA ASN A 196 -22.25 3.36 5.91
C ASN A 196 -21.87 4.30 7.07
N LEU A 197 -22.63 5.39 7.24
CA LEU A 197 -22.34 6.41 8.26
C LEU A 197 -22.41 5.89 9.70
N ASP A 198 -23.28 4.92 10.00
CA ASP A 198 -23.38 4.39 11.36
C ASP A 198 -22.14 3.59 11.72
N TRP A 199 -21.61 2.81 10.77
CA TRP A 199 -20.33 2.12 10.96
C TRP A 199 -19.17 3.11 11.03
N TRP A 200 -19.20 4.18 10.22
CA TRP A 200 -18.18 5.22 10.26
C TRP A 200 -18.14 5.92 11.63
N ARG A 201 -19.30 6.18 12.26
CA ARG A 201 -19.36 6.77 13.60
C ARG A 201 -18.72 5.87 14.64
N VAL A 202 -18.98 4.56 14.57
CA VAL A 202 -18.34 3.57 15.46
C VAL A 202 -16.82 3.58 15.27
N ALA A 203 -16.33 3.45 14.03
CA ALA A 203 -14.91 3.43 13.72
C ALA A 203 -14.19 4.71 14.20
N ARG A 204 -14.80 5.87 14.01
CA ARG A 204 -14.25 7.14 14.50
C ARG A 204 -14.18 7.23 16.01
N GLY A 205 -15.20 6.72 16.69
CA GLY A 205 -15.19 6.64 18.16
C GLY A 205 -14.06 5.76 18.71
N LEU A 206 -13.48 4.92 17.86
CA LEU A 206 -12.34 4.04 18.16
C LEU A 206 -11.01 4.51 17.54
N ASP A 207 -10.98 5.72 16.98
CA ASP A 207 -9.82 6.30 16.27
C ASP A 207 -9.30 5.40 15.11
N MET A 208 -10.21 4.72 14.43
CA MET A 208 -9.91 3.87 13.29
C MET A 208 -9.94 4.63 11.97
N ARG A 209 -9.09 4.23 11.03
CA ARG A 209 -9.22 4.62 9.64
C ARG A 209 -10.40 3.92 8.97
N ILE A 210 -10.95 4.55 7.94
CA ILE A 210 -12.13 4.08 7.22
C ILE A 210 -11.77 4.01 5.75
N LEU A 211 -11.85 2.82 5.16
CA LEU A 211 -11.66 2.59 3.73
C LEU A 211 -13.01 2.41 3.05
N THR A 212 -13.16 3.01 1.88
CA THR A 212 -14.32 2.89 1.01
C THR A 212 -13.87 2.74 -0.43
N GLU A 213 -14.32 1.72 -1.11
CA GLU A 213 -14.19 1.63 -2.57
C GLU A 213 -15.22 2.53 -3.24
N PHE A 214 -14.76 3.34 -4.17
CA PHE A 214 -15.61 4.32 -4.82
C PHE A 214 -15.39 4.36 -6.34
N ILE A 215 -16.26 3.67 -7.05
CA ILE A 215 -16.36 3.67 -8.51
C ILE A 215 -17.65 4.39 -8.86
N GLY A 216 -17.56 5.51 -9.58
CA GLY A 216 -18.67 6.45 -9.75
C GLY A 216 -19.90 5.89 -10.45
N ASP A 217 -19.70 4.87 -11.31
CA ASP A 217 -20.83 4.20 -11.98
C ASP A 217 -21.55 3.18 -11.08
N LEU A 218 -20.93 2.74 -10.00
CA LEU A 218 -21.44 1.70 -9.12
C LEU A 218 -21.94 2.24 -7.78
N ALA A 219 -21.44 3.39 -7.36
CA ALA A 219 -21.79 4.00 -6.08
C ALA A 219 -21.96 5.51 -6.21
N THR A 220 -22.90 6.04 -5.45
CA THR A 220 -23.10 7.49 -5.32
C THR A 220 -22.94 7.87 -3.86
N MET A 221 -22.10 8.86 -3.59
CA MET A 221 -21.97 9.44 -2.27
C MET A 221 -23.17 10.31 -1.96
N GLY A 222 -23.97 9.93 -0.95
CA GLY A 222 -25.12 10.70 -0.54
C GLY A 222 -24.76 12.08 0.05
N PRO A 223 -25.68 13.04 0.07
CA PRO A 223 -25.43 14.39 0.58
C PRO A 223 -25.05 14.42 2.07
N GLU A 224 -25.43 13.41 2.85
CA GLU A 224 -25.09 13.26 4.26
C GLU A 224 -23.59 13.10 4.50
N PHE A 225 -22.84 12.58 3.53
CA PHE A 225 -21.37 12.46 3.61
C PHE A 225 -20.66 13.80 3.41
N ALA A 226 -21.34 14.78 2.79
CA ALA A 226 -20.80 16.13 2.65
C ALA A 226 -20.98 16.99 3.91
N ALA A 227 -21.66 16.48 4.95
CA ALA A 227 -21.83 17.21 6.20
C ALA A 227 -20.47 17.50 6.88
N PRO A 228 -20.31 18.68 7.53
CA PRO A 228 -19.09 19.06 8.21
C PRO A 228 -18.57 17.98 9.18
N GLY A 229 -17.28 17.65 9.07
CA GLY A 229 -16.63 16.65 9.92
C GLY A 229 -16.93 15.20 9.57
N VAL A 230 -17.70 14.89 8.53
CA VAL A 230 -17.89 13.51 8.04
C VAL A 230 -16.68 13.03 7.24
N LEU A 231 -16.17 13.81 6.34
CA LEU A 231 -14.93 13.53 5.60
C LEU A 231 -13.72 14.11 6.33
N GLY A 232 -12.57 13.46 6.18
CA GLY A 232 -11.33 13.92 6.78
C GLY A 232 -10.14 12.99 6.51
N PRO A 233 -8.96 13.30 7.11
CA PRO A 233 -7.72 12.53 6.85
C PRO A 233 -7.77 11.06 7.26
N HIS A 234 -8.74 10.63 8.06
CA HIS A 234 -8.93 9.22 8.43
C HIS A 234 -9.71 8.42 7.37
N ASN A 235 -10.30 9.08 6.36
CA ASN A 235 -10.93 8.40 5.25
C ASN A 235 -9.91 8.07 4.15
N ILE A 236 -10.02 6.85 3.62
CA ILE A 236 -9.29 6.35 2.47
C ILE A 236 -10.33 5.97 1.41
N PHE A 237 -10.26 6.60 0.24
CA PHE A 237 -11.12 6.25 -0.88
C PHE A 237 -10.29 5.57 -1.96
N ASN A 238 -10.70 4.37 -2.33
CA ASN A 238 -10.00 3.57 -3.34
C ASN A 238 -10.67 3.68 -4.70
N HIS A 239 -9.92 3.47 -5.79
CA HIS A 239 -10.26 3.67 -7.20
C HIS A 239 -10.58 5.13 -7.52
N CYS A 240 -11.67 5.68 -7.03
CA CYS A 240 -12.15 7.05 -7.29
C CYS A 240 -12.36 7.35 -8.78
N THR A 241 -12.67 6.33 -9.57
CA THR A 241 -12.86 6.43 -11.01
C THR A 241 -14.23 7.00 -11.33
N ARG A 242 -14.30 7.90 -12.31
CA ARG A 242 -15.57 8.51 -12.82
C ARG A 242 -16.46 9.13 -11.74
N ILE A 243 -15.88 9.60 -10.65
CA ILE A 243 -16.64 10.31 -9.60
C ILE A 243 -16.88 11.78 -9.99
N PRO A 244 -18.00 12.40 -9.54
CA PRO A 244 -18.34 13.78 -9.90
C PRO A 244 -17.31 14.81 -9.44
N GLU A 245 -17.16 15.89 -10.21
CA GLU A 245 -16.30 17.04 -9.89
C GLU A 245 -16.54 17.62 -8.49
N GLU A 246 -17.82 17.70 -8.08
CA GLU A 246 -18.19 18.23 -6.75
C GLU A 246 -17.68 17.31 -5.63
N THR A 247 -17.59 16.00 -5.86
CA THR A 247 -16.99 15.05 -4.92
C THR A 247 -15.48 15.29 -4.79
N TRP A 248 -14.78 15.53 -5.90
CA TRP A 248 -13.36 15.87 -5.88
C TRP A 248 -13.07 17.14 -5.08
N LYS A 249 -13.90 18.17 -5.23
CA LYS A 249 -13.80 19.39 -4.43
C LYS A 249 -13.99 19.13 -2.94
N LEU A 250 -14.95 18.30 -2.57
CA LEU A 250 -15.17 17.89 -1.17
C LEU A 250 -13.99 17.11 -0.63
N PHE A 251 -13.44 16.17 -1.41
CA PHE A 251 -12.26 15.39 -1.03
C PHE A 251 -11.04 16.26 -0.80
N GLY A 252 -10.75 17.20 -1.71
CA GLY A 252 -9.65 18.16 -1.57
C GLY A 252 -9.82 19.04 -0.33
N ALA A 253 -11.02 19.59 -0.11
CA ALA A 253 -11.32 20.44 1.04
C ALA A 253 -11.21 19.67 2.39
N ALA A 254 -11.58 18.39 2.40
CA ALA A 254 -11.52 17.55 3.59
C ALA A 254 -10.13 16.93 3.84
N GLY A 255 -9.24 16.92 2.85
CA GLY A 255 -7.92 16.30 2.95
C GLY A 255 -7.98 14.79 3.14
N VAL A 256 -8.91 14.11 2.46
CA VAL A 256 -9.01 12.65 2.48
C VAL A 256 -7.79 11.99 1.84
N ASN A 257 -7.60 10.70 2.04
CA ASN A 257 -6.61 9.92 1.31
C ASN A 257 -7.27 9.24 0.11
N VAL A 258 -6.56 9.20 -1.01
CA VAL A 258 -6.97 8.51 -2.22
C VAL A 258 -5.95 7.44 -2.55
N THR A 259 -6.42 6.25 -2.90
CA THR A 259 -5.61 5.15 -3.42
C THR A 259 -6.13 4.76 -4.80
N VAL A 260 -5.22 4.44 -5.71
CA VAL A 260 -5.55 4.00 -7.07
C VAL A 260 -4.82 2.71 -7.40
N ASN A 261 -5.39 1.91 -8.27
CA ASN A 261 -4.86 0.59 -8.62
C ASN A 261 -4.65 0.51 -10.14
N PRO A 262 -3.56 1.08 -10.66
CA PRO A 262 -3.41 1.33 -12.10
C PRO A 262 -3.67 0.12 -13.01
N ARG A 263 -3.20 -1.07 -12.62
CA ARG A 263 -3.43 -2.29 -13.42
C ARG A 263 -4.87 -2.76 -13.32
N SER A 264 -5.45 -2.75 -12.11
CA SER A 264 -6.82 -3.19 -11.87
C SER A 264 -7.84 -2.24 -12.51
N ASP A 265 -7.66 -0.92 -12.31
CA ASP A 265 -8.53 0.09 -12.93
C ASP A 265 -8.55 -0.04 -14.46
N ALA A 266 -7.38 -0.35 -15.07
CA ALA A 266 -7.27 -0.59 -16.50
C ALA A 266 -7.90 -1.94 -16.93
N LEU A 267 -7.75 -3.00 -16.13
CA LEU A 267 -8.29 -4.33 -16.42
C LEU A 267 -9.81 -4.31 -16.54
N PHE A 268 -10.47 -3.65 -15.57
CA PHE A 268 -11.93 -3.52 -15.58
C PHE A 268 -12.45 -2.33 -16.41
N GLY A 269 -11.57 -1.51 -16.96
CA GLY A 269 -11.98 -0.31 -17.70
C GLY A 269 -12.70 0.71 -16.80
N PHE A 270 -12.33 0.79 -15.54
CA PHE A 270 -12.96 1.72 -14.58
C PHE A 270 -12.58 3.15 -14.82
N ASP A 271 -11.36 3.42 -15.27
CA ASP A 271 -10.87 4.78 -15.45
C ASP A 271 -11.30 5.35 -16.81
N ASP A 272 -11.34 6.65 -16.88
CA ASP A 272 -11.58 7.41 -18.08
C ASP A 272 -10.32 8.25 -18.45
N ASP A 273 -10.42 9.06 -19.50
CA ASP A 273 -9.33 9.96 -19.92
C ASP A 273 -8.94 11.01 -18.84
N SER A 274 -9.73 11.16 -17.78
CA SER A 274 -9.39 12.08 -16.68
C SER A 274 -8.33 11.51 -15.74
N PHE A 275 -8.28 10.20 -15.58
CA PHE A 275 -7.37 9.44 -14.76
C PHE A 275 -7.43 9.80 -13.27
N ALA A 276 -7.98 8.91 -12.43
CA ALA A 276 -8.28 9.19 -11.02
C ALA A 276 -7.08 9.71 -10.22
N TYR A 277 -5.87 9.18 -10.45
CA TYR A 277 -4.64 9.72 -9.86
C TYR A 277 -4.47 11.21 -10.17
N GLN A 278 -4.65 11.61 -11.44
CA GLN A 278 -4.48 12.98 -11.87
C GLN A 278 -5.55 13.89 -11.26
N ARG A 279 -6.79 13.41 -11.17
CA ARG A 279 -7.89 14.17 -10.55
C ARG A 279 -7.61 14.45 -9.07
N ALA A 280 -7.09 13.45 -8.33
CA ALA A 280 -6.68 13.64 -6.94
C ALA A 280 -5.61 14.75 -6.81
N VAL A 281 -4.58 14.70 -7.65
CA VAL A 281 -3.50 15.72 -7.66
C VAL A 281 -4.02 17.12 -7.99
N GLU A 282 -4.94 17.25 -8.94
CA GLU A 282 -5.57 18.53 -9.32
C GLU A 282 -6.36 19.16 -8.16
N HIS A 283 -6.84 18.34 -7.22
CA HIS A 283 -7.55 18.78 -6.02
C HIS A 283 -6.66 18.86 -4.77
N GLY A 284 -5.33 18.86 -4.95
CA GLY A 284 -4.36 19.06 -3.87
C GLY A 284 -4.13 17.81 -2.99
N LEU A 285 -4.62 16.63 -3.41
CA LEU A 285 -4.41 15.37 -2.73
C LEU A 285 -3.10 14.71 -3.17
N THR A 286 -2.61 13.76 -2.38
CA THR A 286 -1.40 12.99 -2.65
C THR A 286 -1.74 11.51 -2.74
N PRO A 287 -2.22 11.04 -3.91
CA PRO A 287 -2.68 9.67 -4.05
C PRO A 287 -1.55 8.65 -3.89
N ALA A 288 -1.88 7.52 -3.30
CA ALA A 288 -1.02 6.34 -3.21
C ALA A 288 -1.45 5.27 -4.22
N ILE A 289 -0.62 4.25 -4.43
CA ILE A 289 -0.93 3.13 -5.32
C ILE A 289 -1.06 1.82 -4.55
N GLY A 290 -1.92 0.94 -5.05
CA GLY A 290 -2.13 -0.41 -4.56
C GLY A 290 -2.21 -1.42 -5.69
N ILE A 291 -2.06 -2.70 -5.34
CA ILE A 291 -2.08 -3.83 -6.29
C ILE A 291 -3.52 -4.29 -6.56
N ASP A 292 -4.37 -4.24 -5.52
CA ASP A 292 -5.76 -4.68 -5.52
C ASP A 292 -5.92 -6.21 -5.56
N LEU A 293 -5.62 -6.87 -6.68
CA LEU A 293 -6.07 -8.23 -6.98
C LEU A 293 -4.95 -9.24 -7.22
N ASP A 294 -4.82 -10.24 -6.36
CA ASP A 294 -4.01 -11.44 -6.62
C ASP A 294 -4.62 -12.35 -7.71
N THR A 295 -5.91 -12.25 -7.97
CA THR A 295 -6.61 -13.08 -8.96
C THR A 295 -6.18 -12.81 -10.40
N ALA A 296 -5.65 -11.63 -10.68
CA ALA A 296 -5.16 -11.23 -11.99
C ALA A 296 -3.65 -10.98 -12.01
N PHE A 297 -3.08 -10.41 -10.95
CA PHE A 297 -1.70 -9.91 -10.94
C PHE A 297 -0.79 -10.66 -9.95
N GLY A 298 0.48 -10.28 -9.92
CA GLY A 298 1.42 -10.64 -8.86
C GLY A 298 1.45 -9.56 -7.77
N SER A 299 1.83 -9.97 -6.54
CA SER A 299 1.92 -9.08 -5.37
C SER A 299 3.20 -8.23 -5.44
N ASP A 300 3.34 -7.38 -6.49
CA ASP A 300 4.51 -6.55 -6.72
C ASP A 300 4.11 -5.13 -7.16
N LEU A 301 4.63 -4.11 -6.46
CA LEU A 301 4.38 -2.70 -6.76
C LEU A 301 5.22 -2.14 -7.91
N PHE A 302 6.25 -2.83 -8.39
CA PHE A 302 7.01 -2.36 -9.56
C PHE A 302 6.11 -2.33 -10.79
N GLY A 303 5.27 -3.37 -10.97
CA GLY A 303 4.26 -3.39 -12.02
C GLY A 303 3.25 -2.25 -11.92
N GLU A 304 2.81 -1.88 -10.71
CA GLU A 304 1.91 -0.73 -10.51
C GLU A 304 2.60 0.60 -10.82
N MET A 305 3.87 0.76 -10.42
CA MET A 305 4.66 1.95 -10.76
C MET A 305 4.82 2.11 -12.28
N HIS A 306 5.08 1.03 -13.00
CA HIS A 306 5.16 1.04 -14.47
C HIS A 306 3.82 1.43 -15.09
N ALA A 307 2.72 0.83 -14.60
CA ALA A 307 1.37 1.12 -15.09
C ALA A 307 0.98 2.58 -14.84
N LEU A 308 1.14 3.07 -13.60
CA LEU A 308 0.88 4.48 -13.26
C LEU A 308 1.65 5.43 -14.17
N PHE A 309 2.97 5.21 -14.32
CA PHE A 309 3.82 6.07 -15.14
C PHE A 309 3.38 6.09 -16.60
N GLY A 310 3.12 4.91 -17.18
CA GLY A 310 2.72 4.78 -18.57
C GLY A 310 1.33 5.34 -18.87
N GLN A 311 0.35 4.96 -18.08
CA GLN A 311 -1.06 5.33 -18.28
C GLN A 311 -1.29 6.84 -18.09
N GLN A 312 -0.82 7.44 -16.98
CA GLN A 312 -0.98 8.88 -16.75
C GLN A 312 -0.33 9.70 -17.87
N ARG A 313 0.89 9.34 -18.28
CA ARG A 313 1.58 10.05 -19.35
C ARG A 313 0.87 9.90 -20.69
N SER A 314 0.34 8.72 -20.99
CA SER A 314 -0.46 8.47 -22.19
C SER A 314 -1.75 9.29 -22.18
N ALA A 315 -2.50 9.28 -21.08
CA ALA A 315 -3.72 10.05 -20.92
C ALA A 315 -3.47 11.57 -21.13
N MET A 316 -2.47 12.13 -20.45
CA MET A 316 -2.13 13.56 -20.61
C MET A 316 -1.65 13.90 -22.01
N ARG A 317 -0.92 12.99 -22.67
CA ARG A 317 -0.48 13.18 -24.05
C ARG A 317 -1.66 13.18 -25.02
N ASN A 318 -2.60 12.26 -24.88
CA ASN A 318 -3.80 12.16 -25.69
C ASN A 318 -4.68 13.41 -25.57
N ARG A 319 -4.86 13.92 -24.35
CA ARG A 319 -5.58 15.19 -24.10
C ARG A 319 -4.92 16.37 -24.86
N ARG A 320 -3.59 16.48 -24.84
CA ARG A 320 -2.84 17.47 -25.61
C ARG A 320 -3.01 17.32 -27.10
N PHE A 321 -2.97 16.08 -27.63
CA PHE A 321 -3.19 15.83 -29.05
C PHE A 321 -4.61 16.19 -29.52
N ARG A 322 -5.60 16.10 -28.62
CA ARG A 322 -6.97 16.59 -28.88
C ARG A 322 -7.08 18.13 -28.80
N GLY A 323 -6.03 18.83 -28.48
CA GLY A 323 -6.02 20.30 -28.38
C GLY A 323 -6.64 20.84 -27.09
N GLU A 324 -6.77 20.02 -26.04
CA GLU A 324 -7.29 20.48 -24.75
C GLU A 324 -6.34 21.52 -24.13
N ALA A 325 -6.90 22.60 -23.61
CA ALA A 325 -6.15 23.62 -22.87
C ALA A 325 -5.93 23.20 -21.42
N GLY A 326 -4.83 23.68 -20.82
CA GLY A 326 -4.57 23.45 -19.40
C GLY A 326 -4.22 22.01 -19.02
N VAL A 327 -3.86 21.15 -19.97
CA VAL A 327 -3.50 19.75 -19.67
C VAL A 327 -2.31 19.69 -18.73
N PRO A 328 -2.40 18.98 -17.62
CA PRO A 328 -1.32 18.83 -16.63
C PRO A 328 -0.03 18.27 -17.22
N ALA A 329 1.07 18.49 -16.51
CA ALA A 329 2.35 17.89 -16.88
C ALA A 329 2.30 16.36 -16.74
N PRO A 330 3.03 15.62 -17.60
CA PRO A 330 3.21 14.19 -17.40
C PRO A 330 3.88 13.91 -16.05
N ILE A 331 3.45 12.83 -15.40
CA ILE A 331 3.97 12.41 -14.08
C ILE A 331 5.50 12.17 -14.13
N SER A 332 6.19 12.53 -13.08
CA SER A 332 7.62 12.26 -12.90
C SER A 332 7.85 10.94 -12.17
N VAL A 333 9.03 10.36 -12.34
CA VAL A 333 9.45 9.16 -11.58
C VAL A 333 9.47 9.42 -10.06
N ASP A 334 9.78 10.65 -9.62
CA ASP A 334 9.73 11.04 -8.20
C ASP A 334 8.30 10.97 -7.65
N ALA A 335 7.32 11.46 -8.40
CA ALA A 335 5.91 11.40 -8.00
C ALA A 335 5.38 9.95 -7.94
N VAL A 336 5.82 9.10 -8.87
CA VAL A 336 5.48 7.66 -8.86
C VAL A 336 6.05 6.97 -7.62
N LEU A 337 7.34 7.18 -7.32
CA LEU A 337 7.95 6.57 -6.15
C LEU A 337 7.33 7.07 -4.84
N LYS A 338 6.96 8.35 -4.77
CA LYS A 338 6.19 8.89 -3.63
C LYS A 338 4.85 8.19 -3.45
N ALA A 339 4.15 7.87 -4.55
CA ALA A 339 2.89 7.15 -4.49
C ALA A 339 3.05 5.73 -3.90
N ALA A 340 4.20 5.08 -4.13
CA ALA A 340 4.54 3.76 -3.61
C ALA A 340 5.22 3.78 -2.23
N THR A 341 5.43 4.94 -1.61
CA THR A 341 6.16 5.09 -0.34
C THR A 341 5.46 6.08 0.60
N VAL A 342 5.86 7.35 0.62
CA VAL A 342 5.40 8.36 1.59
C VAL A 342 3.89 8.64 1.51
N ASN A 343 3.28 8.56 0.33
CA ASN A 343 1.84 8.74 0.19
C ASN A 343 1.08 7.54 0.77
N GLY A 344 1.57 6.32 0.55
CA GLY A 344 1.03 5.10 1.19
C GLY A 344 1.13 5.17 2.71
N ALA A 345 2.26 5.64 3.25
CA ALA A 345 2.43 5.87 4.68
C ALA A 345 1.38 6.84 5.24
N ARG A 346 1.10 7.93 4.52
CA ARG A 346 0.04 8.89 4.87
C ARG A 346 -1.34 8.24 4.84
N ALA A 347 -1.65 7.49 3.77
CA ALA A 347 -2.93 6.78 3.67
C ALA A 347 -3.13 5.81 4.84
N ALA A 348 -2.09 5.10 5.25
CA ALA A 348 -2.12 4.23 6.43
C ALA A 348 -2.14 4.99 7.77
N GLY A 349 -1.86 6.32 7.80
CA GLY A 349 -1.70 7.11 9.04
C GLY A 349 -0.40 6.86 9.76
N LEU A 350 0.60 6.43 9.02
CA LEU A 350 1.91 6.04 9.53
C LEU A 350 3.04 6.96 9.01
N GLU A 351 2.70 8.13 8.45
CA GLU A 351 3.67 9.05 7.86
C GLU A 351 4.73 9.58 8.85
N SER A 352 4.43 9.57 10.14
CA SER A 352 5.41 9.89 11.18
C SER A 352 6.35 8.72 11.49
N GLU A 353 5.97 7.49 11.13
CA GLU A 353 6.63 6.26 11.51
C GLU A 353 7.46 5.63 10.39
N ILE A 354 6.96 5.65 9.14
CA ILE A 354 7.55 4.93 7.99
C ILE A 354 7.54 5.77 6.70
N GLY A 355 7.91 5.16 5.58
CA GLY A 355 7.80 5.72 4.22
C GLY A 355 9.00 6.55 3.77
N ALA A 356 9.96 6.84 4.65
CA ALA A 356 11.19 7.57 4.33
C ALA A 356 12.33 7.13 5.25
N LEU A 357 13.58 7.20 4.77
CA LEU A 357 14.78 6.96 5.58
C LEU A 357 15.13 8.21 6.39
N THR A 358 14.29 8.52 7.36
CA THR A 358 14.47 9.66 8.28
C THR A 358 14.92 9.15 9.64
N PRO A 359 16.00 9.70 10.23
CA PRO A 359 16.38 9.34 11.60
C PRO A 359 15.20 9.44 12.58
N GLY A 360 14.99 8.37 13.35
CA GLY A 360 13.89 8.21 14.29
C GLY A 360 12.68 7.43 13.73
N LYS A 361 12.49 7.34 12.42
CA LYS A 361 11.46 6.47 11.83
C LYS A 361 11.84 5.00 11.94
N GLN A 362 10.85 4.13 11.85
CA GLN A 362 11.06 2.69 11.83
C GLN A 362 11.83 2.26 10.58
N ALA A 363 12.65 1.24 10.72
CA ALA A 363 13.52 0.75 9.66
C ALA A 363 12.78 -0.23 8.75
N ASP A 364 11.76 0.27 8.06
CA ASP A 364 11.14 -0.42 6.96
C ASP A 364 11.96 -0.10 5.69
N ILE A 365 12.87 -1.00 5.34
CA ILE A 365 13.95 -0.76 4.36
C ILE A 365 13.99 -1.91 3.36
N ILE A 366 14.21 -1.58 2.10
CA ILE A 366 14.60 -2.56 1.09
C ILE A 366 15.94 -2.18 0.45
N MET A 367 16.67 -3.22 0.05
CA MET A 367 17.86 -3.11 -0.78
C MET A 367 17.58 -3.82 -2.11
N VAL A 368 17.80 -3.12 -3.22
CA VAL A 368 17.62 -3.67 -4.57
C VAL A 368 18.94 -3.69 -5.31
N ARG A 369 19.30 -4.83 -5.90
CA ARG A 369 20.52 -5.01 -6.68
C ARG A 369 20.44 -4.21 -7.98
N THR A 370 21.54 -3.56 -8.35
CA THR A 370 21.63 -2.75 -9.56
C THR A 370 22.84 -3.08 -10.44
N ASN A 371 23.56 -4.14 -10.07
CA ASN A 371 24.73 -4.61 -10.81
C ASN A 371 24.40 -5.63 -11.91
N GLY A 372 23.12 -6.05 -12.01
CA GLY A 372 22.65 -6.93 -13.07
C GLY A 372 22.59 -6.22 -14.44
N VAL A 373 22.77 -7.00 -15.51
CA VAL A 373 22.76 -6.49 -16.89
C VAL A 373 21.45 -5.77 -17.27
N ALA A 374 20.32 -6.13 -16.67
CA ALA A 374 19.02 -5.51 -16.91
C ALA A 374 18.88 -4.11 -16.28
N VAL A 375 19.64 -3.83 -15.21
CA VAL A 375 19.47 -2.60 -14.40
C VAL A 375 20.65 -1.64 -14.55
N PHE A 376 21.89 -2.18 -14.67
CA PHE A 376 23.12 -1.38 -14.80
C PHE A 376 23.24 -0.69 -16.18
N PRO A 377 23.76 0.55 -16.28
CA PRO A 377 24.25 1.41 -15.19
C PRO A 377 23.16 2.27 -14.53
N VAL A 378 23.32 2.56 -13.24
CA VAL A 378 22.45 3.48 -12.49
C VAL A 378 22.89 4.92 -12.75
N THR A 379 22.19 5.64 -13.61
CA THR A 379 22.42 7.06 -13.88
C THR A 379 21.46 7.98 -13.12
N ASN A 380 20.30 7.46 -12.77
CA ASN A 380 19.26 8.12 -11.96
C ASN A 380 18.61 7.05 -11.06
N ALA A 381 18.88 7.06 -9.77
CA ALA A 381 18.43 6.02 -8.85
C ALA A 381 16.90 5.90 -8.82
N ILE A 382 16.14 7.01 -8.72
CA ILE A 382 14.68 6.99 -8.72
C ILE A 382 14.15 6.49 -10.06
N GLY A 383 14.72 6.97 -11.17
CA GLY A 383 14.35 6.51 -12.50
C GLY A 383 14.61 5.01 -12.69
N THR A 384 15.72 4.50 -12.17
CA THR A 384 16.06 3.07 -12.18
C THR A 384 15.05 2.25 -11.39
N ILE A 385 14.70 2.67 -10.16
CA ILE A 385 13.68 2.00 -9.34
C ILE A 385 12.35 1.92 -10.08
N VAL A 386 11.88 3.04 -10.65
CA VAL A 386 10.54 3.13 -11.24
C VAL A 386 10.45 2.47 -12.61
N GLN A 387 11.56 2.35 -13.37
CA GLN A 387 11.50 1.96 -14.78
C GLN A 387 12.28 0.69 -15.13
N ALA A 388 13.14 0.20 -14.25
CA ALA A 388 14.04 -0.90 -14.60
C ALA A 388 14.13 -2.00 -13.53
N VAL A 389 13.87 -1.67 -12.27
CA VAL A 389 13.88 -2.65 -11.17
C VAL A 389 12.62 -3.51 -11.23
N GLU A 390 12.82 -4.80 -11.03
CA GLU A 390 11.77 -5.79 -10.90
C GLU A 390 11.86 -6.50 -9.53
N ARG A 391 10.85 -7.29 -9.18
CA ARG A 391 10.82 -8.09 -7.95
C ARG A 391 12.09 -8.93 -7.77
N SER A 392 12.62 -9.51 -8.84
CA SER A 392 13.85 -10.34 -8.81
C SER A 392 15.12 -9.58 -8.42
N ASP A 393 15.08 -8.25 -8.44
CA ASP A 393 16.22 -7.40 -8.03
C ASP A 393 16.17 -7.07 -6.55
N VAL A 394 15.06 -7.36 -5.84
CA VAL A 394 14.98 -7.20 -4.39
C VAL A 394 15.92 -8.20 -3.73
N ASP A 395 16.84 -7.71 -2.90
CA ASP A 395 17.86 -8.52 -2.22
C ASP A 395 17.56 -8.67 -0.72
N THR A 396 17.28 -7.57 -0.06
CA THR A 396 17.08 -7.55 1.38
C THR A 396 15.83 -6.75 1.70
N VAL A 397 15.00 -7.29 2.59
CA VAL A 397 13.80 -6.64 3.12
C VAL A 397 13.90 -6.63 4.64
N MET A 398 13.70 -5.47 5.25
CA MET A 398 13.67 -5.27 6.71
C MET A 398 12.37 -4.56 7.08
N VAL A 399 11.66 -5.09 8.09
CA VAL A 399 10.48 -4.46 8.69
C VAL A 399 10.76 -4.31 10.17
N ALA A 400 11.05 -3.09 10.63
CA ALA A 400 11.35 -2.68 12.02
C ALA A 400 12.37 -3.61 12.67
N GLU A 401 13.08 -4.42 12.52
CA GLU A 401 13.93 -5.49 13.12
C GLU A 401 13.32 -6.90 13.12
N ILE A 402 12.02 -7.04 12.90
CA ILE A 402 11.34 -8.32 13.14
C ILE A 402 11.65 -9.36 12.06
N GLY A 403 12.03 -8.97 10.88
CA GLY A 403 12.29 -9.90 9.79
C GLY A 403 13.39 -9.42 8.86
N ARG A 404 14.43 -10.21 8.74
CA ARG A 404 15.44 -10.09 7.71
C ARG A 404 15.33 -11.31 6.80
N ALA A 405 14.81 -11.10 5.61
CA ALA A 405 14.87 -12.09 4.55
C ALA A 405 15.93 -11.67 3.54
N HIS A 406 16.92 -12.51 3.31
CA HIS A 406 17.66 -12.50 2.06
C HIS A 406 16.80 -13.28 1.06
N VAL A 407 16.39 -12.66 -0.01
CA VAL A 407 15.58 -13.26 -1.08
C VAL A 407 16.48 -13.82 -2.17
#